data_bd3ba4acfb312e6772d031fa5ac13f7e
#
_entry.id   bd3ba4acfb312e6772d031fa5ac13f7e
#
_cell.length_a   1.000
_cell.length_b   1.000
_cell.length_c   1.000
_cell.angle_alpha   90.00
_cell.angle_beta   90.00
_cell.angle_gamma   90.00
#
_symmetry.space_group_name_H-M   'P 1'
#
loop_
_entity.id
_entity.type
_entity.pdbx_description
1 polymer ?
#
loop_
_entity_poly.entity_id
_entity_poly.type
_entity_poly.pdbx_seq_one_letter_code
_entity_poly.pdbx_strand_id
1 'polypeptide(L)'
;LVNYVQTLSPSQKPKTPDTFKVQKIDQPLPKDPFDPIWKGVDSNFYPLGGQIIQAEKISYPIVDHVVVKAMHNGKEIAFYLHWDDPTVDPILKKSTTVEESPVPPLPAHLQVDEPEDQQQTEELEPQEFPDSIAIQFPISIDGGNGQPYFLNGDSEHPVNLWKWSSHPMKAIEMTAKGIEKINVQNDSSQNLTSKASFKYGRYFLVMKRPLTTSDAEIDIQLQPGQTTPIAFNIWNGSAGETGSKKVISNWFNMILE
;
A
#
# COMPACT_ATOMS: atom_id res chain seq x y z
N LEU A 1 -24.43 -27.61 7.48
CA LEU A 1 -24.03 -26.20 7.18
C LEU A 1 -22.50 -26.08 7.13
N VAL A 2 -21.77 -26.54 8.14
CA VAL A 2 -20.30 -26.51 8.18
C VAL A 2 -19.70 -27.25 6.99
N ASN A 3 -20.15 -28.45 6.68
CA ASN A 3 -19.66 -29.22 5.53
C ASN A 3 -19.98 -28.54 4.18
N TYR A 4 -21.10 -27.83 4.07
CA TYR A 4 -21.43 -27.06 2.87
C TYR A 4 -20.51 -25.87 2.68
N VAL A 5 -20.22 -25.12 3.74
CA VAL A 5 -19.28 -24.00 3.70
C VAL A 5 -17.87 -24.47 3.34
N GLN A 6 -17.46 -25.64 3.83
CA GLN A 6 -16.16 -26.24 3.47
C GLN A 6 -16.07 -26.61 1.98
N THR A 7 -17.18 -26.96 1.34
CA THR A 7 -17.19 -27.25 -0.11
C THR A 7 -17.15 -25.99 -0.97
N LEU A 8 -17.51 -24.84 -0.42
CA LEU A 8 -17.41 -23.53 -1.10
C LEU A 8 -16.02 -22.90 -0.97
N SER A 9 -15.23 -23.37 -0.02
CA SER A 9 -13.85 -22.90 0.13
C SER A 9 -12.96 -23.58 -0.90
N PRO A 10 -12.05 -22.85 -1.59
CA PRO A 10 -11.07 -23.48 -2.43
C PRO A 10 -10.28 -24.49 -1.59
N SER A 11 -10.01 -25.66 -2.18
CA SER A 11 -9.33 -26.77 -1.51
C SER A 11 -7.89 -26.43 -1.08
N GLN A 12 -7.36 -25.30 -1.53
CA GLN A 12 -6.07 -24.76 -1.12
C GLN A 12 -6.28 -23.50 -0.29
N LYS A 13 -6.01 -23.61 1.02
CA LYS A 13 -5.84 -22.42 1.84
C LYS A 13 -4.67 -21.61 1.30
N PRO A 14 -4.78 -20.29 1.18
CA PRO A 14 -3.64 -19.44 0.86
C PRO A 14 -2.49 -19.77 1.82
N LYS A 15 -1.30 -20.02 1.26
CA LYS A 15 -0.13 -20.31 2.06
C LYS A 15 0.61 -19.01 2.30
N THR A 16 0.98 -18.75 3.56
CA THR A 16 2.02 -17.79 3.91
C THR A 16 3.33 -18.56 3.92
N PRO A 17 4.22 -18.38 2.96
CA PRO A 17 5.49 -19.10 2.95
C PRO A 17 6.44 -18.48 3.99
N ASP A 18 7.27 -19.31 4.63
CA ASP A 18 8.36 -18.84 5.47
C ASP A 18 9.37 -18.01 4.65
N THR A 19 9.55 -18.39 3.39
CA THR A 19 10.39 -17.69 2.42
C THR A 19 9.65 -17.52 1.10
N PHE A 20 9.54 -16.27 0.67
CA PHE A 20 8.95 -15.89 -0.60
C PHE A 20 9.99 -16.02 -1.73
N LYS A 21 9.76 -16.95 -2.67
CA LYS A 21 10.63 -17.16 -3.81
C LYS A 21 10.23 -16.28 -4.97
N VAL A 22 11.18 -15.48 -5.45
CA VAL A 22 11.01 -14.63 -6.63
C VAL A 22 11.58 -15.37 -7.84
N GLN A 23 10.70 -15.80 -8.72
CA GLN A 23 11.05 -16.62 -9.87
C GLN A 23 11.83 -15.81 -10.91
N LYS A 24 12.91 -16.41 -11.43
CA LYS A 24 13.65 -15.86 -12.57
C LYS A 24 12.95 -16.18 -13.89
N ILE A 25 12.87 -15.19 -14.78
CA ILE A 25 12.41 -15.33 -16.16
C ILE A 25 13.39 -14.68 -17.14
N ASP A 26 13.51 -15.23 -18.33
CA ASP A 26 14.46 -14.73 -19.36
C ASP A 26 13.77 -13.83 -20.41
N GLN A 27 12.78 -13.05 -19.98
CA GLN A 27 12.02 -12.14 -20.85
C GLN A 27 11.72 -10.82 -20.13
N PRO A 28 11.28 -9.77 -20.86
CA PRO A 28 10.88 -8.51 -20.25
C PRO A 28 9.78 -8.70 -19.21
N LEU A 29 9.90 -8.02 -18.07
CA LEU A 29 8.92 -8.09 -17.00
C LEU A 29 7.61 -7.39 -17.40
N PRO A 30 6.45 -7.96 -17.04
CA PRO A 30 5.15 -7.38 -17.32
C PRO A 30 4.97 -6.06 -16.58
N LYS A 31 4.27 -5.12 -17.22
CA LYS A 31 3.85 -3.86 -16.60
C LYS A 31 2.37 -3.88 -16.22
N ASP A 32 1.59 -4.74 -16.88
CA ASP A 32 0.15 -4.83 -16.69
C ASP A 32 -0.20 -5.89 -15.64
N PRO A 33 -1.05 -5.58 -14.63
CA PRO A 33 -1.48 -6.58 -13.65
C PRO A 33 -2.31 -7.71 -14.27
N PHE A 34 -2.86 -7.53 -15.48
CA PHE A 34 -3.62 -8.56 -16.18
C PHE A 34 -2.82 -9.31 -17.26
N ASP A 35 -1.51 -9.10 -17.32
CA ASP A 35 -0.66 -9.86 -18.23
C ASP A 35 -0.74 -11.36 -17.92
N PRO A 36 -0.98 -12.22 -18.94
CA PRO A 36 -1.12 -13.66 -18.75
C PRO A 36 0.07 -14.34 -18.05
N ILE A 37 1.26 -13.76 -18.13
CA ILE A 37 2.47 -14.31 -17.49
C ILE A 37 2.30 -14.48 -15.97
N TRP A 38 1.52 -13.61 -15.32
CA TRP A 38 1.24 -13.70 -13.90
C TRP A 38 0.49 -14.97 -13.48
N LYS A 39 -0.17 -15.68 -14.42
CA LYS A 39 -0.85 -16.95 -14.15
C LYS A 39 0.13 -18.08 -13.81
N GLY A 40 1.37 -18.00 -14.32
CA GLY A 40 2.42 -18.98 -14.08
C GLY A 40 3.26 -18.70 -12.83
N VAL A 41 3.00 -17.61 -12.11
CA VAL A 41 3.75 -17.22 -10.91
C VAL A 41 2.96 -17.57 -9.66
N ASP A 42 3.64 -18.17 -8.68
CA ASP A 42 3.03 -18.54 -7.41
C ASP A 42 2.47 -17.33 -6.66
N SER A 43 1.26 -17.50 -6.14
CA SER A 43 0.61 -16.52 -5.29
C SER A 43 0.96 -16.78 -3.83
N ASN A 44 1.43 -15.76 -3.14
CA ASN A 44 1.74 -15.79 -1.72
C ASN A 44 0.76 -14.88 -0.97
N PHE A 45 0.21 -15.36 0.11
CA PHE A 45 -0.75 -14.65 0.95
C PHE A 45 -0.06 -14.14 2.19
N TYR A 46 -0.20 -12.85 2.47
CA TYR A 46 0.37 -12.23 3.66
C TYR A 46 -0.72 -11.59 4.52
N PRO A 47 -0.93 -12.09 5.75
CA PRO A 47 -1.88 -11.50 6.66
C PRO A 47 -1.40 -10.14 7.14
N LEU A 48 -2.35 -9.23 7.34
CA LEU A 48 -2.13 -7.88 7.83
C LEU A 48 -2.91 -7.68 9.14
N GLY A 49 -2.31 -6.98 10.08
CA GLY A 49 -2.95 -6.57 11.31
C GLY A 49 -3.01 -5.06 11.42
N GLY A 50 -4.02 -4.54 12.11
CA GLY A 50 -4.08 -3.12 12.43
C GLY A 50 -2.93 -2.72 13.34
N GLN A 51 -2.31 -1.58 13.05
CA GLN A 51 -1.30 -0.99 13.92
C GLN A 51 -1.96 -0.53 15.24
N ILE A 52 -1.48 -1.02 16.39
CA ILE A 52 -2.05 -0.75 17.73
C ILE A 52 -1.05 -0.13 18.71
N ILE A 53 0.17 0.19 18.26
CA ILE A 53 1.27 0.65 19.11
C ILE A 53 1.28 2.18 19.21
N GLN A 54 1.13 2.86 18.07
CA GLN A 54 1.13 4.31 17.99
C GLN A 54 -0.29 4.88 18.10
N ALA A 55 -0.42 6.20 18.33
CA ALA A 55 -1.69 6.90 18.29
C ALA A 55 -2.45 6.62 16.98
N GLU A 56 -3.79 6.74 17.01
CA GLU A 56 -4.69 6.37 15.93
C GLU A 56 -4.61 4.88 15.57
N LYS A 57 -4.81 4.06 16.58
CA LYS A 57 -4.79 2.60 16.48
C LYS A 57 -5.91 2.06 15.60
N ILE A 58 -5.63 0.96 14.88
CA ILE A 58 -6.65 0.20 14.15
C ILE A 58 -6.89 -1.12 14.87
N SER A 59 -8.02 -1.25 15.55
CA SER A 59 -8.41 -2.50 16.24
C SER A 59 -9.14 -3.47 15.33
N TYR A 60 -9.84 -2.96 14.30
CA TYR A 60 -10.63 -3.75 13.35
C TYR A 60 -10.27 -3.32 11.93
N PRO A 61 -9.23 -3.92 11.33
CA PRO A 61 -8.82 -3.59 9.98
C PRO A 61 -9.89 -4.05 8.96
N ILE A 62 -10.14 -3.21 7.95
CA ILE A 62 -10.97 -3.58 6.79
C ILE A 62 -10.15 -4.44 5.83
N VAL A 63 -8.90 -4.04 5.58
CA VAL A 63 -7.96 -4.81 4.78
C VAL A 63 -7.15 -5.71 5.72
N ASP A 64 -7.31 -7.02 5.57
CA ASP A 64 -6.71 -8.03 6.45
C ASP A 64 -5.60 -8.87 5.81
N HIS A 65 -5.38 -8.69 4.50
CA HIS A 65 -4.33 -9.41 3.78
C HIS A 65 -3.92 -8.71 2.48
N VAL A 66 -2.77 -9.11 1.96
CA VAL A 66 -2.32 -8.82 0.60
C VAL A 66 -1.84 -10.10 -0.08
N VAL A 67 -2.19 -10.28 -1.34
CA VAL A 67 -1.65 -11.35 -2.17
C VAL A 67 -0.55 -10.79 -3.05
N VAL A 68 0.59 -11.48 -3.04
CA VAL A 68 1.82 -11.04 -3.71
C VAL A 68 2.33 -12.12 -4.64
N LYS A 69 2.74 -11.71 -5.84
CA LYS A 69 3.56 -12.48 -6.75
C LYS A 69 4.76 -11.65 -7.12
N ALA A 70 5.91 -12.27 -7.41
CA ALA A 70 7.03 -11.53 -7.95
C ALA A 70 7.85 -12.39 -8.91
N MET A 71 8.53 -11.71 -9.81
CA MET A 71 9.48 -12.29 -10.75
C MET A 71 10.60 -11.28 -11.02
N HIS A 72 11.75 -11.80 -11.43
CA HIS A 72 12.88 -10.97 -11.86
C HIS A 72 13.49 -11.51 -13.15
N ASN A 73 14.22 -10.66 -13.88
CA ASN A 73 14.93 -11.06 -15.10
C ASN A 73 16.46 -10.91 -15.01
N GLY A 74 16.96 -10.81 -13.77
CA GLY A 74 18.38 -10.57 -13.49
C GLY A 74 18.83 -9.11 -13.56
N LYS A 75 17.96 -8.21 -14.03
CA LYS A 75 18.21 -6.76 -14.09
C LYS A 75 17.17 -5.96 -13.33
N GLU A 76 15.92 -6.37 -13.42
CA GLU A 76 14.76 -5.75 -12.81
C GLU A 76 13.96 -6.79 -12.03
N ILE A 77 13.16 -6.32 -11.06
CA ILE A 77 12.15 -7.08 -10.34
C ILE A 77 10.78 -6.44 -10.54
N ALA A 78 9.77 -7.27 -10.66
CA ALA A 78 8.37 -6.84 -10.67
C ALA A 78 7.60 -7.56 -9.57
N PHE A 79 6.87 -6.79 -8.79
CA PHE A 79 5.87 -7.27 -7.83
C PHE A 79 4.48 -7.03 -8.39
N TYR A 80 3.66 -8.06 -8.35
CA TYR A 80 2.22 -7.96 -8.51
C TYR A 80 1.59 -8.09 -7.13
N LEU A 81 0.75 -7.12 -6.79
CA LEU A 81 0.02 -7.08 -5.51
C LEU A 81 -1.46 -6.95 -5.80
N HIS A 82 -2.29 -7.66 -5.01
CA HIS A 82 -3.69 -7.33 -4.97
C HIS A 82 -4.25 -7.46 -3.54
N TRP A 83 -5.20 -6.59 -3.23
CA TRP A 83 -5.91 -6.58 -1.95
C TRP A 83 -7.36 -6.17 -2.17
N ASP A 84 -8.21 -6.61 -1.25
CA ASP A 84 -9.62 -6.24 -1.26
C ASP A 84 -9.78 -4.83 -0.67
N ASP A 85 -10.52 -3.99 -1.38
CA ASP A 85 -10.89 -2.65 -0.98
C ASP A 85 -12.27 -2.34 -1.56
N PRO A 86 -13.28 -2.03 -0.75
CA PRO A 86 -14.63 -1.82 -1.27
C PRO A 86 -14.79 -0.53 -2.09
N THR A 87 -13.88 0.44 -1.92
CA THR A 87 -13.97 1.78 -2.52
C THR A 87 -12.68 2.18 -3.23
N VAL A 88 -12.72 3.25 -3.98
CA VAL A 88 -11.54 3.94 -4.52
C VAL A 88 -11.49 5.32 -3.89
N ASP A 89 -10.45 5.56 -3.11
CA ASP A 89 -10.32 6.81 -2.38
C ASP A 89 -9.03 7.57 -2.79
N PRO A 90 -9.08 8.91 -2.81
CA PRO A 90 -10.27 9.73 -2.59
C PRO A 90 -11.28 9.54 -3.72
N ILE A 91 -12.56 9.55 -3.38
CA ILE A 91 -13.61 9.62 -4.38
C ILE A 91 -13.46 10.98 -5.05
N LEU A 92 -12.87 11.02 -6.23
CA LEU A 92 -12.83 12.22 -7.04
C LEU A 92 -14.29 12.57 -7.36
N LYS A 93 -14.89 13.47 -6.59
CA LYS A 93 -16.20 14.05 -6.94
C LYS A 93 -16.03 14.66 -8.31
N LYS A 94 -16.59 14.01 -9.36
CA LYS A 94 -16.86 14.75 -10.60
C LYS A 94 -17.61 15.98 -10.16
N SER A 95 -17.06 17.15 -10.42
CA SER A 95 -17.76 18.43 -10.25
C SER A 95 -19.04 18.37 -11.08
N THR A 96 -20.06 17.79 -10.50
CA THR A 96 -21.42 17.99 -10.92
C THR A 96 -21.78 19.30 -10.25
N THR A 97 -21.71 20.40 -10.99
CA THR A 97 -22.47 21.57 -10.67
C THR A 97 -23.94 21.14 -10.70
N VAL A 98 -24.40 20.63 -9.58
CA VAL A 98 -25.83 20.60 -9.29
C VAL A 98 -26.16 22.07 -9.06
N GLU A 99 -26.74 22.69 -10.07
CA GLU A 99 -27.48 23.95 -9.83
C GLU A 99 -28.50 23.61 -8.73
N GLU A 100 -28.22 24.00 -7.51
CA GLU A 100 -29.22 23.98 -6.44
C GLU A 100 -30.38 24.82 -6.92
N SER A 101 -31.48 24.16 -7.23
CA SER A 101 -32.74 24.87 -7.47
C SER A 101 -32.99 25.74 -6.24
N PRO A 102 -33.24 27.06 -6.40
CA PRO A 102 -33.40 27.94 -5.28
C PRO A 102 -34.57 27.41 -4.40
N VAL A 103 -34.24 26.97 -3.20
CA VAL A 103 -35.22 26.59 -2.20
C VAL A 103 -36.05 27.88 -1.91
N PRO A 104 -37.37 27.89 -2.09
CA PRO A 104 -38.17 29.06 -1.80
C PRO A 104 -37.96 29.45 -0.32
N PRO A 105 -37.81 30.76 -0.03
CA PRO A 105 -37.57 31.22 1.34
C PRO A 105 -38.70 30.76 2.27
N LEU A 106 -38.32 30.29 3.45
CA LEU A 106 -39.29 29.93 4.50
C LEU A 106 -40.22 31.08 4.79
N PRO A 107 -41.54 30.84 4.98
CA PRO A 107 -42.49 31.86 5.40
C PRO A 107 -42.00 32.58 6.65
N ALA A 108 -42.17 33.90 6.72
CA ALA A 108 -41.62 34.79 7.76
C ALA A 108 -41.95 34.36 9.22
N HIS A 109 -43.03 33.61 9.44
CA HIS A 109 -43.42 33.11 10.75
C HIS A 109 -42.68 31.86 11.21
N LEU A 110 -41.83 31.28 10.35
CA LEU A 110 -40.96 30.12 10.65
C LEU A 110 -39.48 30.52 10.67
N GLN A 111 -39.16 31.79 10.45
CA GLN A 111 -37.81 32.29 10.62
C GLN A 111 -37.53 32.43 12.12
N VAL A 112 -36.66 31.58 12.65
CA VAL A 112 -36.16 31.75 14.02
C VAL A 112 -35.03 32.76 13.93
N ASP A 113 -35.06 33.83 14.72
CA ASP A 113 -33.94 34.74 14.87
C ASP A 113 -32.77 33.98 15.43
N GLU A 114 -31.83 33.60 14.58
CA GLU A 114 -30.57 33.03 15.03
C GLU A 114 -29.75 34.13 15.69
N PRO A 115 -29.19 33.91 16.90
CA PRO A 115 -28.27 34.85 17.51
C PRO A 115 -27.04 35.03 16.58
N GLU A 116 -26.69 36.30 16.34
CA GLU A 116 -25.48 36.70 15.60
C GLU A 116 -24.20 36.31 16.36
N ASP A 117 -23.97 35.03 16.55
CA ASP A 117 -22.62 34.53 16.90
C ASP A 117 -21.99 34.08 15.59
N GLN A 118 -21.38 35.04 14.90
CA GLN A 118 -20.50 34.76 13.75
C GLN A 118 -19.23 34.04 14.26
N GLN A 119 -19.38 32.79 14.62
CA GLN A 119 -18.27 31.89 14.56
C GLN A 119 -18.00 31.64 13.06
N GLN A 120 -16.95 32.26 12.55
CA GLN A 120 -16.33 31.86 11.30
C GLN A 120 -15.94 30.39 11.47
N THR A 121 -16.84 29.50 11.07
CA THR A 121 -16.44 28.13 10.77
C THR A 121 -15.53 28.25 9.57
N GLU A 122 -14.19 28.20 9.81
CA GLU A 122 -13.25 27.86 8.75
C GLU A 122 -13.77 26.54 8.16
N GLU A 123 -14.31 26.59 6.94
CA GLU A 123 -14.56 25.39 6.16
C GLU A 123 -13.20 24.71 5.98
N LEU A 124 -12.91 23.73 6.85
CA LEU A 124 -11.77 22.86 6.68
C LEU A 124 -11.97 22.15 5.35
N GLU A 125 -11.10 22.45 4.39
CA GLU A 125 -11.04 21.69 3.13
C GLU A 125 -11.10 20.20 3.47
N PRO A 126 -11.98 19.41 2.81
CA PRO A 126 -12.10 17.99 3.12
C PRO A 126 -10.75 17.30 2.91
N GLN A 127 -10.20 16.78 3.99
CA GLN A 127 -8.93 16.08 3.94
C GLN A 127 -9.10 14.81 3.12
N GLU A 128 -8.37 14.70 2.02
CA GLU A 128 -8.39 13.54 1.14
C GLU A 128 -7.40 12.49 1.63
N PHE A 129 -7.88 11.27 1.80
CA PHE A 129 -7.06 10.13 2.19
C PHE A 129 -7.01 9.13 1.02
N PRO A 130 -5.90 9.05 0.27
CA PRO A 130 -5.79 8.09 -0.82
C PRO A 130 -5.53 6.68 -0.28
N ASP A 131 -6.13 5.69 -0.94
CA ASP A 131 -5.73 4.31 -0.77
C ASP A 131 -4.27 4.14 -1.13
N SER A 132 -3.53 3.42 -0.31
CA SER A 132 -2.09 3.28 -0.51
C SER A 132 -1.59 1.92 -0.07
N ILE A 133 -0.52 1.46 -0.72
CA ILE A 133 0.24 0.29 -0.29
C ILE A 133 1.73 0.60 -0.36
N ALA A 134 2.49 0.09 0.60
CA ALA A 134 3.94 0.13 0.54
C ALA A 134 4.54 -1.26 0.74
N ILE A 135 5.56 -1.57 -0.06
CA ILE A 135 6.51 -2.65 0.23
C ILE A 135 7.66 -2.03 1.01
N GLN A 136 8.03 -2.67 2.11
CA GLN A 136 9.09 -2.21 3.01
C GLN A 136 10.26 -3.19 2.96
N PHE A 137 11.47 -2.66 2.79
CA PHE A 137 12.72 -3.41 2.81
C PHE A 137 13.71 -2.76 3.79
N PRO A 138 14.59 -3.53 4.47
CA PRO A 138 15.77 -2.92 5.09
C PRO A 138 16.67 -2.33 4.01
N ILE A 139 17.33 -1.20 4.27
CA ILE A 139 18.32 -0.66 3.33
C ILE A 139 19.57 -1.52 3.33
N SER A 140 20.02 -1.95 4.50
CA SER A 140 21.17 -2.86 4.67
C SER A 140 20.72 -4.21 5.20
N ILE A 141 21.31 -5.29 4.66
CA ILE A 141 21.10 -6.68 5.07
C ILE A 141 22.38 -7.18 5.74
N ASP A 142 22.88 -6.44 6.71
CA ASP A 142 24.05 -6.83 7.47
C ASP A 142 23.72 -7.96 8.44
N GLY A 143 24.36 -9.09 8.26
CA GLY A 143 24.06 -10.36 8.92
C GLY A 143 24.35 -10.41 10.43
N GLY A 144 23.98 -9.40 11.19
CA GLY A 144 24.24 -9.38 12.62
C GLY A 144 23.44 -8.39 13.47
N ASN A 145 22.91 -7.32 12.91
CA ASN A 145 22.33 -6.23 13.67
C ASN A 145 20.81 -6.27 13.86
N GLY A 146 20.18 -7.41 13.57
CA GLY A 146 18.72 -7.54 13.74
C GLY A 146 17.92 -7.01 12.54
N GLN A 147 16.61 -7.28 12.57
CA GLN A 147 15.68 -6.73 11.59
C GLN A 147 15.28 -5.31 12.00
N PRO A 148 15.07 -4.38 11.03
CA PRO A 148 14.53 -3.06 11.34
C PRO A 148 13.21 -3.17 12.10
N TYR A 149 12.91 -2.16 12.91
CA TYR A 149 11.63 -2.09 13.57
C TYR A 149 10.50 -2.10 12.51
N PHE A 150 9.49 -2.94 12.70
CA PHE A 150 8.48 -3.21 11.67
C PHE A 150 7.61 -1.98 11.32
N LEU A 151 7.56 -0.96 12.20
CA LEU A 151 6.90 0.32 11.92
C LEU A 151 7.89 1.32 11.27
N ASN A 152 8.25 1.07 10.03
CA ASN A 152 9.10 1.92 9.20
C ASN A 152 10.55 2.05 9.70
N GLY A 153 11.12 1.00 10.27
CA GLY A 153 12.49 0.99 10.75
C GLY A 153 12.73 1.86 11.99
N ASP A 154 13.98 2.18 12.21
CA ASP A 154 14.48 3.04 13.27
C ASP A 154 15.73 3.82 12.81
N SER A 155 16.36 4.59 13.70
CA SER A 155 17.51 5.44 13.36
C SER A 155 18.76 4.64 12.97
N GLU A 156 18.92 3.44 13.51
CA GLU A 156 20.06 2.54 13.25
C GLU A 156 19.81 1.61 12.06
N HIS A 157 18.53 1.24 11.87
CA HIS A 157 18.09 0.32 10.83
C HIS A 157 17.02 0.99 9.95
N PRO A 158 17.42 1.89 9.05
CA PRO A 158 16.49 2.54 8.12
C PRO A 158 15.93 1.57 7.11
N VAL A 159 14.76 1.93 6.56
CA VAL A 159 14.07 1.13 5.54
C VAL A 159 13.84 1.93 4.26
N ASN A 160 13.87 1.23 3.13
CA ASN A 160 13.41 1.70 1.83
C ASN A 160 11.95 1.30 1.65
N LEU A 161 11.08 2.25 1.33
CA LEU A 161 9.66 2.05 1.11
C LEU A 161 9.33 2.30 -0.36
N TRP A 162 8.70 1.33 -1.00
CA TRP A 162 8.11 1.47 -2.33
C TRP A 162 6.62 1.69 -2.15
N LYS A 163 6.20 2.95 -2.12
CA LYS A 163 4.81 3.32 -1.82
C LYS A 163 4.07 3.71 -3.09
N TRP A 164 2.94 3.04 -3.34
CA TRP A 164 1.95 3.45 -4.32
C TRP A 164 0.76 4.09 -3.63
N SER A 165 0.15 5.10 -4.27
CA SER A 165 -1.10 5.74 -3.83
C SER A 165 -2.08 5.85 -4.98
N SER A 166 -3.38 5.73 -4.69
CA SER A 166 -4.48 5.89 -5.66
C SER A 166 -4.56 7.32 -6.22
N HIS A 167 -4.11 8.29 -5.45
CA HIS A 167 -3.97 9.67 -5.87
C HIS A 167 -2.58 10.19 -5.47
N PRO A 168 -1.74 10.58 -6.45
CA PRO A 168 -1.93 10.75 -7.90
C PRO A 168 -1.75 9.47 -8.75
N MET A 169 -2.07 8.29 -8.27
CA MET A 169 -1.96 6.97 -8.93
C MET A 169 -0.52 6.66 -9.39
N LYS A 170 0.41 6.83 -8.49
CA LYS A 170 1.86 6.73 -8.74
C LYS A 170 2.55 5.99 -7.61
N ALA A 171 3.57 5.19 -7.94
CA ALA A 171 4.52 4.69 -6.97
C ALA A 171 5.72 5.63 -6.83
N ILE A 172 6.21 5.78 -5.60
CA ILE A 172 7.39 6.57 -5.25
C ILE A 172 8.28 5.79 -4.29
N GLU A 173 9.57 6.07 -4.32
CA GLU A 173 10.54 5.57 -3.37
C GLU A 173 10.70 6.56 -2.23
N MET A 174 10.73 6.01 -1.02
CA MET A 174 10.87 6.76 0.22
C MET A 174 11.88 6.07 1.12
N THR A 175 12.47 6.83 2.02
CA THR A 175 13.34 6.32 3.08
C THR A 175 12.71 6.63 4.42
N ALA A 176 12.71 5.67 5.36
CA ALA A 176 12.18 5.91 6.70
C ALA A 176 13.17 5.44 7.78
N LYS A 177 13.19 6.20 8.88
CA LYS A 177 13.95 5.95 10.12
C LYS A 177 13.02 5.97 11.32
N GLY A 178 11.87 5.29 11.20
CA GLY A 178 10.74 5.32 12.11
C GLY A 178 9.53 6.04 11.51
N ILE A 179 8.43 6.04 12.24
CA ILE A 179 7.12 6.56 11.78
C ILE A 179 7.16 8.06 11.46
N GLU A 180 7.87 8.84 12.27
CA GLU A 180 7.90 10.30 12.15
C GLU A 180 8.97 10.83 11.17
N LYS A 181 9.88 9.97 10.74
CA LYS A 181 11.02 10.34 9.90
C LYS A 181 10.94 9.62 8.56
N ILE A 182 9.96 10.01 7.76
CA ILE A 182 9.73 9.48 6.41
C ILE A 182 10.05 10.58 5.41
N ASN A 183 10.96 10.30 4.47
CA ASN A 183 11.40 11.23 3.44
C ASN A 183 11.15 10.65 2.06
N VAL A 184 10.50 11.42 1.19
CA VAL A 184 10.43 11.11 -0.24
C VAL A 184 11.84 11.31 -0.82
N GLN A 185 12.31 10.35 -1.59
CA GLN A 185 13.58 10.48 -2.28
C GLN A 185 13.50 11.52 -3.41
N ASN A 186 14.62 12.12 -3.77
CA ASN A 186 14.71 13.08 -4.85
C ASN A 186 14.28 12.46 -6.19
N ASP A 187 13.81 13.29 -7.13
CA ASP A 187 13.34 12.81 -8.43
C ASP A 187 14.40 12.01 -9.20
N SER A 188 15.68 12.35 -9.06
CA SER A 188 16.80 11.63 -9.67
C SER A 188 17.02 10.22 -9.09
N SER A 189 16.52 9.96 -7.89
CA SER A 189 16.63 8.67 -7.19
C SER A 189 15.35 7.84 -7.31
N GLN A 190 14.32 8.33 -8.01
CA GLN A 190 13.07 7.62 -8.23
C GLN A 190 13.23 6.60 -9.38
N ASN A 191 13.29 5.32 -9.04
CA ASN A 191 13.49 4.23 -10.01
C ASN A 191 12.24 3.35 -10.20
N LEU A 192 11.18 3.59 -9.40
CA LEU A 192 9.94 2.82 -9.46
C LEU A 192 9.08 3.19 -10.65
N THR A 193 8.53 2.18 -11.28
CA THR A 193 7.40 2.30 -12.20
C THR A 193 6.23 1.50 -11.67
N SER A 194 5.00 1.96 -11.91
CA SER A 194 3.79 1.27 -11.46
C SER A 194 2.67 1.35 -12.46
N LYS A 195 1.78 0.35 -12.42
CA LYS A 195 0.48 0.35 -13.10
C LYS A 195 -0.54 -0.32 -12.19
N ALA A 196 -1.62 0.38 -11.90
CA ALA A 196 -2.72 -0.12 -11.08
C ALA A 196 -4.02 -0.22 -11.88
N SER A 197 -4.92 -1.04 -11.39
CA SER A 197 -6.31 -1.16 -11.85
C SER A 197 -7.18 -1.52 -10.67
N PHE A 198 -8.38 -0.95 -10.63
CA PHE A 198 -9.40 -1.30 -9.64
C PHE A 198 -10.56 -2.00 -10.32
N LYS A 199 -10.94 -3.19 -9.83
CA LYS A 199 -12.07 -3.96 -10.35
C LYS A 199 -12.71 -4.80 -9.24
N TYR A 200 -14.02 -4.79 -9.19
CA TYR A 200 -14.80 -5.66 -8.30
C TYR A 200 -14.41 -5.54 -6.81
N GLY A 201 -14.21 -4.31 -6.33
CA GLY A 201 -13.82 -4.08 -4.94
C GLY A 201 -12.41 -4.54 -4.62
N ARG A 202 -11.48 -4.45 -5.58
CA ARG A 202 -10.11 -4.93 -5.43
C ARG A 202 -9.14 -4.10 -6.25
N TYR A 203 -8.01 -3.76 -5.66
CA TYR A 203 -6.86 -3.24 -6.38
C TYR A 203 -5.99 -4.36 -6.94
N PHE A 204 -5.46 -4.10 -8.13
CA PHE A 204 -4.44 -4.90 -8.81
C PHE A 204 -3.31 -3.96 -9.22
N LEU A 205 -2.13 -4.19 -8.71
CA LEU A 205 -0.99 -3.29 -8.86
C LEU A 205 0.24 -4.08 -9.32
N VAL A 206 0.97 -3.54 -10.29
CA VAL A 206 2.34 -3.94 -10.59
C VAL A 206 3.27 -2.79 -10.24
N MET A 207 4.28 -3.08 -9.43
CA MET A 207 5.43 -2.20 -9.20
C MET A 207 6.69 -2.85 -9.73
N LYS A 208 7.52 -2.08 -10.42
CA LYS A 208 8.75 -2.57 -11.05
C LYS A 208 9.90 -1.60 -10.82
N ARG A 209 11.10 -2.14 -10.56
CA ARG A 209 12.34 -1.40 -10.36
C ARG A 209 13.56 -2.21 -10.80
N PRO A 210 14.69 -1.57 -11.18
CA PRO A 210 15.99 -2.25 -11.27
C PRO A 210 16.35 -2.97 -9.95
N LEU A 211 17.03 -4.10 -10.03
CA LEU A 211 17.50 -4.84 -8.85
C LEU A 211 18.48 -4.00 -8.02
N THR A 212 19.32 -3.23 -8.70
CA THR A 212 20.30 -2.32 -8.10
C THR A 212 20.14 -0.92 -8.67
N THR A 213 20.44 0.09 -7.84
CA THR A 213 20.43 1.51 -8.19
C THR A 213 21.78 2.12 -7.85
N SER A 214 22.00 3.39 -8.25
CA SER A 214 23.18 4.16 -7.86
C SER A 214 23.18 4.58 -6.38
N ASP A 215 22.01 4.57 -5.75
CA ASP A 215 21.78 5.16 -4.42
C ASP A 215 21.75 4.11 -3.30
N ALA A 216 22.83 3.31 -3.20
CA ALA A 216 22.91 2.19 -2.25
C ALA A 216 22.79 2.59 -0.77
N GLU A 217 22.95 3.87 -0.43
CA GLU A 217 22.80 4.36 0.94
C GLU A 217 21.33 4.55 1.37
N ILE A 218 20.41 4.63 0.42
CA ILE A 218 18.99 4.86 0.66
C ILE A 218 18.08 3.81 0.03
N ASP A 219 18.62 3.00 -0.90
CA ASP A 219 17.91 1.97 -1.64
C ASP A 219 18.38 0.57 -1.28
N ILE A 220 17.43 -0.34 -1.13
CA ILE A 220 17.75 -1.76 -1.08
C ILE A 220 18.41 -2.20 -2.39
N GLN A 221 19.53 -2.92 -2.30
CA GLN A 221 20.19 -3.56 -3.42
C GLN A 221 19.87 -5.06 -3.40
N LEU A 222 19.15 -5.53 -4.41
CA LEU A 222 18.68 -6.92 -4.49
C LEU A 222 19.64 -7.76 -5.32
N GLN A 223 19.97 -8.95 -4.82
CA GLN A 223 20.88 -9.87 -5.51
C GLN A 223 20.29 -11.29 -5.52
N PRO A 224 20.45 -12.05 -6.63
CA PRO A 224 20.09 -13.46 -6.68
C PRO A 224 20.79 -14.26 -5.57
N GLY A 225 20.05 -15.17 -4.94
CA GLY A 225 20.53 -16.00 -3.84
C GLY A 225 20.58 -15.32 -2.47
N GLN A 226 20.40 -14.01 -2.39
CA GLN A 226 20.37 -13.29 -1.11
C GLN A 226 18.97 -13.33 -0.49
N THR A 227 18.89 -13.65 0.79
CA THR A 227 17.67 -13.54 1.57
C THR A 227 17.47 -12.10 2.00
N THR A 228 16.32 -11.51 1.62
CA THR A 228 15.97 -10.12 1.90
C THR A 228 14.68 -10.08 2.72
N PRO A 229 14.66 -9.44 3.89
CA PRO A 229 13.43 -9.19 4.62
C PRO A 229 12.49 -8.29 3.81
N ILE A 230 11.18 -8.59 3.85
CA ILE A 230 10.13 -7.84 3.17
C ILE A 230 8.91 -7.72 4.08
N ALA A 231 8.27 -6.56 4.10
CA ALA A 231 7.02 -6.34 4.82
C ALA A 231 6.07 -5.45 4.00
N PHE A 232 4.80 -5.44 4.38
CA PHE A 232 3.74 -4.73 3.66
C PHE A 232 2.97 -3.82 4.60
N ASN A 233 2.62 -2.64 4.10
CA ASN A 233 1.79 -1.66 4.78
C ASN A 233 0.67 -1.23 3.84
N ILE A 234 -0.58 -1.16 4.31
CA ILE A 234 -1.73 -0.67 3.52
C ILE A 234 -2.49 0.39 4.31
N TRP A 235 -2.97 1.40 3.59
CA TRP A 235 -3.84 2.46 4.09
C TRP A 235 -5.14 2.45 3.29
N ASN A 236 -6.26 2.37 3.98
CA ASN A 236 -7.59 2.49 3.41
C ASN A 236 -8.08 3.93 3.56
N GLY A 237 -8.24 4.63 2.44
CA GLY A 237 -8.66 6.03 2.43
C GLY A 237 -10.04 6.25 3.01
N SER A 238 -11.01 5.36 2.74
CA SER A 238 -12.38 5.46 3.27
C SER A 238 -12.45 5.38 4.79
N ALA A 239 -11.45 4.76 5.43
CA ALA A 239 -11.31 4.71 6.88
C ALA A 239 -10.46 5.87 7.46
N GLY A 240 -10.07 6.84 6.62
CA GLY A 240 -9.20 7.95 6.99
C GLY A 240 -7.84 7.48 7.46
N GLU A 241 -7.29 6.44 6.83
CA GLU A 241 -5.99 5.88 7.19
C GLU A 241 -4.86 6.68 6.53
N THR A 242 -3.93 7.16 7.35
CA THR A 242 -2.75 7.90 6.93
C THR A 242 -1.64 7.78 7.96
N GLY A 243 -0.40 8.07 7.58
CA GLY A 243 0.73 8.08 8.51
C GLY A 243 0.91 6.78 9.27
N SER A 244 0.75 6.84 10.60
CA SER A 244 0.81 5.68 11.49
C SER A 244 -0.44 4.83 11.50
N LYS A 245 -1.61 5.42 11.19
CA LYS A 245 -2.89 4.71 11.09
C LYS A 245 -2.92 3.87 9.82
N LYS A 246 -2.54 2.60 9.92
CA LYS A 246 -2.39 1.66 8.79
C LYS A 246 -2.48 0.22 9.25
N VAL A 247 -2.69 -0.69 8.30
CA VAL A 247 -2.48 -2.11 8.51
C VAL A 247 -1.07 -2.51 8.08
N ILE A 248 -0.49 -3.47 8.79
CA ILE A 248 0.91 -3.88 8.61
C ILE A 248 1.04 -5.39 8.64
N SER A 249 2.04 -5.91 7.94
CA SER A 249 2.49 -7.30 8.11
C SER A 249 3.66 -7.39 9.09
N ASN A 250 3.96 -8.61 9.53
CA ASN A 250 5.28 -8.94 10.05
C ASN A 250 6.33 -8.90 8.93
N TRP A 251 7.61 -9.00 9.30
CA TRP A 251 8.68 -9.28 8.36
C TRP A 251 8.60 -10.74 7.87
N PHE A 252 8.71 -10.91 6.57
CA PHE A 252 8.89 -12.20 5.89
C PHE A 252 10.25 -12.21 5.19
N ASN A 253 10.68 -13.37 4.74
CA ASN A 253 11.90 -13.49 3.97
C ASN A 253 11.58 -13.65 2.48
N MET A 254 12.32 -12.94 1.64
CA MET A 254 12.29 -13.05 0.19
C MET A 254 13.64 -13.53 -0.31
N ILE A 255 13.66 -14.40 -1.33
CA ILE A 255 14.87 -14.83 -2.02
C ILE A 255 14.64 -14.77 -3.53
N LEU A 256 15.59 -14.18 -4.27
CA LEU A 256 15.61 -14.22 -5.73
C LEU A 256 16.29 -15.52 -6.20
N GLU A 257 15.61 -16.27 -7.05
CA GLU A 257 16.13 -17.52 -7.65
C GLU A 257 17.13 -17.27 -8.77
#